data_ddbfdda5d5a50c2a374648138fc67143
#
_entry.id   ddbfdda5d5a50c2a374648138fc67143
#
_cell.length_a   1.000
_cell.length_b   1.000
_cell.length_c   1.000
_cell.angle_alpha   90.00
_cell.angle_beta   90.00
_cell.angle_gamma   90.00
#
_symmetry.space_group_name_H-M   'P 1'
#
loop_
_entity.id
_entity.type
_entity.pdbx_description
1 polymer ?
#
loop_
_entity_poly.entity_id
_entity_poly.type
_entity_poly.pdbx_seq_one_letter_code
_entity_poly.pdbx_strand_id
1 'polypeptide(L)'
;MEENKIRIGITQGDINGVGYEVILKTFSDPTMLELCTPIIYGSPKVAAYHRKALDVQANFSIVNTASEAGYNRLSVVNCTDDEVKVEFSKPDPEAGKAALGALERAIEEYREGLIDVIVTAPINKHTIQSEEFSFPGHTEYIEERLGNGNKSLMILMKNDFRVALVTTHIPVREIATTITKELIQEKLMIFHRCLKQDFGIGAPRIAVLSLNPHAGDGGLLGMEEQEIIIPAMKEMEEKGIICYGPYAADGFMGSGNYTHFDGILAMYHDQGLAPFKALAMEDGVNYTAGLPVVRTSPAHGTAYDIAGKGLASEDSFRQAIYVAIDVFRNRQREKAARVNPLRKQYYEKRDDSDKQKLDTVDED
;
A
#
# COMPACT_ATOMS: atom_id res chain seq x y z
N MET A 1 -21.59 7.25 -22.25
CA MET A 1 -20.13 7.40 -22.22
C MET A 1 -19.61 6.14 -21.54
N GLU A 2 -18.93 5.26 -22.26
CA GLU A 2 -18.22 4.15 -21.64
C GLU A 2 -17.19 4.76 -20.69
N GLU A 3 -17.41 4.63 -19.38
CA GLU A 3 -16.40 4.99 -18.38
C GLU A 3 -15.18 4.13 -18.68
N ASN A 4 -14.05 4.78 -18.99
CA ASN A 4 -12.77 4.08 -19.20
C ASN A 4 -12.44 3.34 -17.91
N LYS A 5 -12.62 2.02 -17.89
CA LYS A 5 -12.29 1.19 -16.73
C LYS A 5 -10.82 1.29 -16.41
N ILE A 6 -10.49 1.32 -15.13
CA ILE A 6 -9.11 1.33 -14.63
C ILE A 6 -8.39 0.08 -15.16
N ARG A 7 -7.23 0.28 -15.75
CA ARG A 7 -6.36 -0.78 -16.28
C ARG A 7 -5.37 -1.18 -15.19
N ILE A 8 -5.50 -2.40 -14.72
CA ILE A 8 -4.69 -2.92 -13.61
C ILE A 8 -3.63 -3.85 -14.16
N GLY A 9 -2.36 -3.46 -14.05
CA GLY A 9 -1.23 -4.34 -14.30
C GLY A 9 -1.01 -5.26 -13.11
N ILE A 10 -1.03 -6.56 -13.37
CA ILE A 10 -0.88 -7.60 -12.35
C ILE A 10 0.38 -8.41 -12.66
N THR A 11 1.38 -8.40 -11.79
CA THR A 11 2.56 -9.25 -11.98
C THR A 11 2.32 -10.66 -11.44
N GLN A 12 2.77 -11.69 -12.19
CA GLN A 12 2.52 -13.10 -11.83
C GLN A 12 3.14 -13.54 -10.50
N GLY A 13 4.20 -12.83 -10.04
CA GLY A 13 4.98 -13.24 -8.88
C GLY A 13 5.80 -14.52 -9.12
N ASP A 14 6.06 -15.25 -8.04
CA ASP A 14 6.75 -16.54 -8.13
C ASP A 14 5.80 -17.61 -8.67
N ILE A 15 6.16 -18.21 -9.81
CA ILE A 15 5.31 -19.18 -10.52
C ILE A 15 5.15 -20.52 -9.79
N ASN A 16 6.03 -20.83 -8.83
CA ASN A 16 5.99 -22.05 -8.02
C ASN A 16 5.22 -21.86 -6.70
N GLY A 17 4.80 -20.63 -6.40
CA GLY A 17 3.97 -20.27 -5.27
C GLY A 17 2.48 -20.15 -5.61
N VAL A 18 1.74 -19.47 -4.74
CA VAL A 18 0.27 -19.30 -4.88
C VAL A 18 -0.14 -18.12 -5.78
N GLY A 19 0.82 -17.40 -6.39
CA GLY A 19 0.53 -16.18 -7.15
C GLY A 19 -0.56 -16.36 -8.21
N TYR A 20 -0.39 -17.27 -9.14
CA TYR A 20 -1.40 -17.55 -10.16
C TYR A 20 -2.71 -18.14 -9.58
N GLU A 21 -2.63 -18.90 -8.48
CA GLU A 21 -3.83 -19.44 -7.83
C GLU A 21 -4.75 -18.31 -7.37
N VAL A 22 -4.23 -17.36 -6.61
CA VAL A 22 -5.04 -16.24 -6.08
C VAL A 22 -5.51 -15.29 -7.18
N ILE A 23 -4.69 -15.07 -8.23
CA ILE A 23 -5.07 -14.26 -9.40
C ILE A 23 -6.24 -14.92 -10.14
N LEU A 24 -6.10 -16.19 -10.53
CA LEU A 24 -7.12 -16.89 -11.32
C LEU A 24 -8.41 -17.07 -10.54
N LYS A 25 -8.36 -17.38 -9.23
CA LYS A 25 -9.54 -17.46 -8.38
C LYS A 25 -10.26 -16.12 -8.27
N THR A 26 -9.52 -15.01 -8.12
CA THR A 26 -10.12 -13.67 -8.09
C THR A 26 -10.92 -13.35 -9.35
N PHE A 27 -10.38 -13.67 -10.54
CA PHE A 27 -11.02 -13.38 -11.82
C PHE A 27 -11.88 -14.53 -12.35
N SER A 28 -12.07 -15.61 -11.59
CA SER A 28 -13.14 -16.57 -11.83
C SER A 28 -14.53 -15.98 -11.52
N ASP A 29 -14.58 -14.94 -10.68
CA ASP A 29 -15.77 -14.12 -10.46
C ASP A 29 -15.91 -13.06 -11.57
N PRO A 30 -16.93 -13.18 -12.46
CA PRO A 30 -17.11 -12.21 -13.55
C PRO A 30 -17.36 -10.78 -13.10
N THR A 31 -17.84 -10.56 -11.86
CA THR A 31 -18.08 -9.21 -11.33
C THR A 31 -16.79 -8.40 -11.19
N MET A 32 -15.66 -9.07 -10.98
CA MET A 32 -14.35 -8.42 -10.96
C MET A 32 -13.99 -7.76 -12.31
N LEU A 33 -14.45 -8.33 -13.42
CA LEU A 33 -14.24 -7.78 -14.77
C LEU A 33 -15.12 -6.56 -15.06
N GLU A 34 -16.16 -6.33 -14.27
CA GLU A 34 -16.98 -5.12 -14.36
C GLU A 34 -16.28 -3.91 -13.73
N LEU A 35 -15.41 -4.13 -12.74
CA LEU A 35 -14.75 -3.10 -11.95
C LEU A 35 -13.51 -2.52 -12.63
N CYS A 36 -12.78 -3.35 -13.40
CA CYS A 36 -11.49 -2.99 -13.98
C CYS A 36 -11.20 -3.78 -15.27
N THR A 37 -10.12 -3.41 -15.95
CA THR A 37 -9.51 -4.18 -17.03
C THR A 37 -8.23 -4.82 -16.49
N PRO A 38 -8.24 -6.10 -16.09
CA PRO A 38 -7.08 -6.76 -15.52
C PRO A 38 -6.13 -7.29 -16.61
N ILE A 39 -4.84 -7.04 -16.43
CA ILE A 39 -3.77 -7.41 -17.37
C ILE A 39 -2.67 -8.10 -16.57
N ILE A 40 -2.53 -9.41 -16.73
CA ILE A 40 -1.47 -10.19 -16.11
C ILE A 40 -0.20 -10.05 -16.95
N TYR A 41 0.90 -9.69 -16.32
CA TYR A 41 2.24 -9.77 -16.86
C TYR A 41 2.87 -11.08 -16.41
N GLY A 42 3.14 -11.98 -17.36
CA GLY A 42 3.65 -13.30 -17.03
C GLY A 42 3.63 -14.27 -18.22
N SER A 43 3.63 -15.56 -17.95
CA SER A 43 3.59 -16.61 -18.95
C SER A 43 2.18 -17.14 -19.19
N PRO A 44 1.64 -17.02 -20.41
CA PRO A 44 0.35 -17.67 -20.75
C PRO A 44 0.36 -19.19 -20.56
N LYS A 45 1.49 -19.85 -20.82
CA LYS A 45 1.65 -21.29 -20.62
C LYS A 45 1.57 -21.67 -19.14
N VAL A 46 2.26 -20.89 -18.28
CA VAL A 46 2.21 -21.07 -16.82
C VAL A 46 0.81 -20.79 -16.28
N ALA A 47 0.15 -19.70 -16.74
CA ALA A 47 -1.24 -19.41 -16.39
C ALA A 47 -2.20 -20.56 -16.75
N ALA A 48 -2.05 -21.10 -17.96
CA ALA A 48 -2.85 -22.25 -18.42
C ALA A 48 -2.58 -23.52 -17.61
N TYR A 49 -1.32 -23.76 -17.23
CA TYR A 49 -0.92 -24.88 -16.37
C TYR A 49 -1.59 -24.77 -15.00
N HIS A 50 -1.45 -23.61 -14.31
CA HIS A 50 -2.09 -23.38 -13.01
C HIS A 50 -3.61 -23.52 -13.09
N ARG A 51 -4.25 -22.91 -14.10
CA ARG A 51 -5.70 -23.03 -14.33
C ARG A 51 -6.16 -24.47 -14.39
N LYS A 52 -5.42 -25.32 -15.16
CA LYS A 52 -5.74 -26.74 -15.32
C LYS A 52 -5.45 -27.53 -14.05
N ALA A 53 -4.30 -27.30 -13.42
CA ALA A 53 -3.88 -28.05 -12.22
C ALA A 53 -4.82 -27.80 -11.02
N LEU A 54 -5.40 -26.60 -10.95
CA LEU A 54 -6.26 -26.16 -9.85
C LEU A 54 -7.76 -26.24 -10.18
N ASP A 55 -8.12 -26.67 -11.40
CA ASP A 55 -9.49 -26.70 -11.92
C ASP A 55 -10.26 -25.37 -11.76
N VAL A 56 -9.56 -24.24 -11.99
CA VAL A 56 -10.16 -22.89 -11.85
C VAL A 56 -10.79 -22.44 -13.17
N GLN A 57 -12.02 -21.97 -13.12
CA GLN A 57 -12.77 -21.49 -14.29
C GLN A 57 -12.49 -20.01 -14.57
N ALA A 58 -11.26 -19.67 -14.97
CA ALA A 58 -10.85 -18.32 -15.36
C ALA A 58 -10.35 -18.31 -16.81
N ASN A 59 -11.14 -17.78 -17.72
CA ASN A 59 -10.74 -17.62 -19.11
C ASN A 59 -9.93 -16.34 -19.30
N PHE A 60 -8.86 -16.41 -20.09
CA PHE A 60 -8.03 -15.25 -20.41
C PHE A 60 -7.69 -15.21 -21.91
N SER A 61 -7.40 -14.03 -22.41
CA SER A 61 -6.88 -13.78 -23.75
C SER A 61 -5.39 -13.49 -23.70
N ILE A 62 -4.64 -13.96 -24.70
CA ILE A 62 -3.21 -13.64 -24.83
C ILE A 62 -3.11 -12.37 -25.68
N VAL A 63 -2.37 -11.38 -25.23
CA VAL A 63 -2.12 -10.11 -25.91
C VAL A 63 -0.62 -9.78 -25.88
N ASN A 64 -0.17 -8.92 -26.81
CA ASN A 64 1.24 -8.52 -26.85
C ASN A 64 1.54 -7.34 -25.94
N THR A 65 0.56 -6.45 -25.76
CA THR A 65 0.66 -5.25 -24.91
C THR A 65 -0.66 -4.99 -24.19
N ALA A 66 -0.63 -4.21 -23.12
CA ALA A 66 -1.83 -3.80 -22.42
C ALA A 66 -2.80 -3.01 -23.31
N SER A 67 -2.33 -2.34 -24.38
CA SER A 67 -3.19 -1.61 -25.31
C SER A 67 -4.20 -2.49 -26.04
N GLU A 68 -3.89 -3.78 -26.21
CA GLU A 68 -4.75 -4.77 -26.86
C GLU A 68 -5.76 -5.42 -25.90
N ALA A 69 -5.65 -5.15 -24.60
CA ALA A 69 -6.54 -5.75 -23.59
C ALA A 69 -7.97 -5.25 -23.78
N GLY A 70 -8.89 -6.21 -23.98
CA GLY A 70 -10.31 -5.93 -24.16
C GLY A 70 -11.06 -5.71 -22.87
N TYR A 71 -12.17 -4.99 -22.92
CA TYR A 71 -13.10 -4.82 -21.81
C TYR A 71 -13.74 -6.16 -21.41
N ASN A 72 -14.02 -6.31 -20.10
CA ASN A 72 -14.67 -7.51 -19.52
C ASN A 72 -13.90 -8.82 -19.79
N ARG A 73 -12.59 -8.73 -19.93
CA ARG A 73 -11.72 -9.89 -20.15
C ARG A 73 -10.47 -9.80 -19.30
N LEU A 74 -10.05 -10.94 -18.77
CA LEU A 74 -8.72 -11.12 -18.22
C LEU A 74 -7.74 -11.28 -19.41
N SER A 75 -6.67 -10.50 -19.43
CA SER A 75 -5.65 -10.55 -20.46
C SER A 75 -4.30 -10.96 -19.88
N VAL A 76 -3.49 -11.66 -20.64
CA VAL A 76 -2.12 -12.04 -20.25
C VAL A 76 -1.14 -11.52 -21.31
N VAL A 77 -0.20 -10.68 -20.90
CA VAL A 77 0.95 -10.24 -21.69
C VAL A 77 2.10 -11.21 -21.44
N ASN A 78 2.61 -11.83 -22.50
CA ASN A 78 3.75 -12.74 -22.36
C ASN A 78 5.04 -11.97 -22.07
N CYS A 79 5.66 -12.24 -20.91
CA CYS A 79 6.87 -11.58 -20.43
C CYS A 79 8.00 -12.58 -20.12
N THR A 80 7.84 -13.85 -20.50
CA THR A 80 8.78 -14.92 -20.15
C THR A 80 9.09 -15.79 -21.34
N ASP A 81 10.25 -16.43 -21.32
CA ASP A 81 10.61 -17.45 -22.28
C ASP A 81 9.66 -18.66 -22.17
N ASP A 82 9.40 -19.28 -23.30
CA ASP A 82 8.43 -20.40 -23.42
C ASP A 82 8.83 -21.70 -22.69
N GLU A 83 10.05 -21.76 -22.16
CA GLU A 83 10.60 -22.98 -21.54
C GLU A 83 10.47 -23.03 -20.01
N VAL A 84 9.90 -22.00 -19.37
CA VAL A 84 9.76 -21.94 -17.92
C VAL A 84 8.81 -23.05 -17.43
N LYS A 85 9.30 -23.91 -16.52
CA LYS A 85 8.55 -25.02 -15.92
C LYS A 85 8.05 -24.68 -14.54
N VAL A 86 6.83 -25.09 -14.22
CA VAL A 86 6.26 -24.97 -12.88
C VAL A 86 6.64 -26.20 -12.05
N GLU A 87 7.28 -25.95 -10.90
CA GLU A 87 7.54 -26.95 -9.87
C GLU A 87 6.96 -26.41 -8.54
N PHE A 88 5.70 -26.71 -8.26
CA PHE A 88 5.02 -26.22 -7.06
C PHE A 88 5.84 -26.46 -5.79
N SER A 89 5.77 -25.50 -4.86
CA SER A 89 6.41 -25.57 -3.53
C SER A 89 7.94 -25.56 -3.55
N LYS A 90 8.56 -25.27 -4.69
CA LYS A 90 10.02 -25.31 -4.84
C LYS A 90 10.59 -23.96 -5.23
N PRO A 91 11.48 -23.37 -4.41
CA PRO A 91 12.23 -22.19 -4.80
C PRO A 91 13.13 -22.50 -6.01
N ASP A 92 13.06 -21.66 -7.06
CA ASP A 92 13.81 -21.83 -8.29
C ASP A 92 14.28 -20.47 -8.83
N PRO A 93 15.58 -20.30 -9.18
CA PRO A 93 16.08 -19.07 -9.80
C PRO A 93 15.38 -18.70 -11.12
N GLU A 94 14.95 -19.68 -11.92
CA GLU A 94 14.20 -19.41 -13.16
C GLU A 94 12.81 -18.83 -12.85
N ALA A 95 12.16 -19.27 -11.76
CA ALA A 95 10.94 -18.65 -11.27
C ALA A 95 11.18 -17.20 -10.81
N GLY A 96 12.31 -16.94 -10.17
CA GLY A 96 12.73 -15.59 -9.79
C GLY A 96 12.97 -14.68 -11.00
N LYS A 97 13.67 -15.16 -12.03
CA LYS A 97 13.89 -14.46 -13.30
C LYS A 97 12.57 -14.15 -14.01
N ALA A 98 11.66 -15.13 -14.06
CA ALA A 98 10.33 -14.94 -14.65
C ALA A 98 9.48 -13.88 -13.89
N ALA A 99 9.61 -13.84 -12.55
CA ALA A 99 8.95 -12.83 -11.73
C ALA A 99 9.52 -11.42 -11.97
N LEU A 100 10.83 -11.29 -12.13
CA LEU A 100 11.50 -10.03 -12.46
C LEU A 100 11.07 -9.53 -13.84
N GLY A 101 11.11 -10.36 -14.88
CA GLY A 101 10.69 -9.99 -16.23
C GLY A 101 9.24 -9.51 -16.29
N ALA A 102 8.35 -10.13 -15.53
CA ALA A 102 6.96 -9.68 -15.39
C ALA A 102 6.85 -8.30 -14.72
N LEU A 103 7.65 -8.06 -13.68
CA LEU A 103 7.68 -6.77 -12.97
C LEU A 103 8.24 -5.65 -13.86
N GLU A 104 9.34 -5.91 -14.56
CA GLU A 104 9.95 -4.97 -15.50
C GLU A 104 8.97 -4.55 -16.59
N ARG A 105 8.30 -5.52 -17.23
CA ARG A 105 7.33 -5.25 -18.28
C ARG A 105 6.14 -4.42 -17.77
N ALA A 106 5.65 -4.71 -16.57
CA ALA A 106 4.60 -3.92 -15.95
C ALA A 106 5.04 -2.47 -15.68
N ILE A 107 6.29 -2.28 -15.23
CA ILE A 107 6.87 -0.94 -15.01
C ILE A 107 7.01 -0.16 -16.33
N GLU A 108 7.47 -0.82 -17.38
CA GLU A 108 7.58 -0.20 -18.71
C GLU A 108 6.22 0.28 -19.21
N GLU A 109 5.22 -0.60 -19.23
CA GLU A 109 3.88 -0.26 -19.72
C GLU A 109 3.14 0.74 -18.79
N TYR A 110 3.48 0.79 -17.49
CA TYR A 110 3.03 1.87 -16.61
C TYR A 110 3.64 3.22 -17.01
N ARG A 111 4.93 3.28 -17.33
CA ARG A 111 5.59 4.52 -17.81
C ARG A 111 5.02 5.03 -19.14
N GLU A 112 4.60 4.11 -20.00
CA GLU A 112 3.94 4.40 -21.26
C GLU A 112 2.47 4.82 -21.10
N GLY A 113 1.91 4.72 -19.88
CA GLY A 113 0.51 5.04 -19.59
C GLY A 113 -0.48 4.01 -20.13
N LEU A 114 -0.02 2.78 -20.39
CA LEU A 114 -0.86 1.68 -20.85
C LEU A 114 -1.61 0.98 -19.71
N ILE A 115 -1.15 1.14 -18.48
CA ILE A 115 -1.83 0.70 -17.25
C ILE A 115 -1.84 1.84 -16.24
N ASP A 116 -2.82 1.84 -15.35
CA ASP A 116 -3.07 2.91 -14.38
C ASP A 116 -2.47 2.63 -13.00
N VAL A 117 -2.44 1.36 -12.60
CA VAL A 117 -1.98 0.89 -11.28
C VAL A 117 -1.29 -0.47 -11.40
N ILE A 118 -0.48 -0.82 -10.41
CA ILE A 118 0.23 -2.11 -10.35
C ILE A 118 -0.21 -2.88 -9.11
N VAL A 119 -0.66 -4.13 -9.30
CA VAL A 119 -0.91 -5.10 -8.23
C VAL A 119 0.08 -6.25 -8.37
N THR A 120 0.88 -6.51 -7.33
CA THR A 120 1.93 -7.53 -7.44
C THR A 120 1.54 -8.80 -6.69
N ALA A 121 1.63 -9.96 -7.34
CA ALA A 121 1.59 -11.24 -6.65
C ALA A 121 2.90 -11.48 -5.88
N PRO A 122 2.90 -12.37 -4.88
CA PRO A 122 4.06 -12.59 -4.02
C PRO A 122 5.28 -13.14 -4.78
N ILE A 123 6.48 -12.69 -4.38
CA ILE A 123 7.76 -13.20 -4.88
C ILE A 123 8.55 -13.89 -3.77
N ASN A 124 9.45 -14.76 -4.18
CA ASN A 124 10.49 -15.27 -3.30
C ASN A 124 11.69 -14.32 -3.34
N LYS A 125 12.01 -13.72 -2.19
CA LYS A 125 13.06 -12.71 -2.07
C LYS A 125 14.48 -13.26 -2.30
N HIS A 126 14.68 -14.57 -2.20
CA HIS A 126 15.98 -15.20 -2.46
C HIS A 126 16.15 -15.55 -3.94
N THR A 127 15.14 -16.11 -4.57
CA THR A 127 15.21 -16.56 -5.95
C THR A 127 15.21 -15.43 -6.97
N ILE A 128 14.63 -14.26 -6.63
CA ILE A 128 14.58 -13.08 -7.51
C ILE A 128 15.90 -12.29 -7.50
N GLN A 129 16.81 -12.51 -6.50
CA GLN A 129 18.08 -11.81 -6.44
C GLN A 129 18.92 -12.12 -7.67
N SER A 130 19.43 -11.07 -8.30
CA SER A 130 20.28 -11.12 -9.49
C SER A 130 21.14 -9.87 -9.55
N GLU A 131 22.03 -9.75 -10.55
CA GLU A 131 22.76 -8.50 -10.80
C GLU A 131 21.81 -7.32 -11.10
N GLU A 132 20.64 -7.60 -11.69
CA GLU A 132 19.64 -6.60 -12.04
C GLU A 132 18.65 -6.30 -10.89
N PHE A 133 18.52 -7.21 -9.91
CA PHE A 133 17.63 -7.06 -8.77
C PHE A 133 18.39 -7.30 -7.45
N SER A 134 19.00 -6.27 -6.93
CA SER A 134 19.69 -6.26 -5.64
C SER A 134 18.92 -5.44 -4.59
N PHE A 135 17.63 -5.79 -4.37
CA PHE A 135 16.73 -5.08 -3.49
C PHE A 135 16.09 -6.02 -2.47
N PRO A 136 15.71 -5.54 -1.27
CA PRO A 136 15.01 -6.34 -0.25
C PRO A 136 13.64 -6.86 -0.72
N GLY A 137 13.00 -6.18 -1.68
CA GLY A 137 11.70 -6.58 -2.20
C GLY A 137 11.13 -5.62 -3.26
N HIS A 138 9.87 -5.83 -3.60
CA HIS A 138 9.16 -5.02 -4.60
C HIS A 138 9.13 -3.52 -4.26
N THR A 139 8.96 -3.17 -2.99
CA THR A 139 8.77 -1.77 -2.56
C THR A 139 9.97 -0.93 -2.90
N GLU A 140 11.16 -1.38 -2.51
CA GLU A 140 12.42 -0.69 -2.74
C GLU A 140 12.77 -0.64 -4.24
N TYR A 141 12.48 -1.72 -4.96
CA TYR A 141 12.68 -1.77 -6.41
C TYR A 141 11.77 -0.79 -7.16
N ILE A 142 10.47 -0.77 -6.82
CA ILE A 142 9.51 0.16 -7.43
C ILE A 142 9.80 1.61 -7.03
N GLU A 143 10.26 1.87 -5.80
CA GLU A 143 10.74 3.20 -5.38
C GLU A 143 11.87 3.68 -6.28
N GLU A 144 12.88 2.85 -6.51
CA GLU A 144 14.01 3.19 -7.39
C GLU A 144 13.54 3.46 -8.84
N ARG A 145 12.66 2.61 -9.37
CA ARG A 145 12.24 2.68 -10.78
C ARG A 145 11.16 3.73 -11.06
N LEU A 146 10.22 3.96 -10.16
CA LEU A 146 9.04 4.81 -10.35
C LEU A 146 8.87 5.90 -9.31
N GLY A 147 9.74 5.99 -8.31
CA GLY A 147 9.60 6.94 -7.21
C GLY A 147 9.85 8.40 -7.60
N ASN A 148 10.65 8.66 -8.65
CA ASN A 148 11.01 10.01 -9.07
C ASN A 148 11.55 10.87 -7.89
N GLY A 149 12.39 10.25 -7.03
CA GLY A 149 12.95 10.87 -5.83
C GLY A 149 12.02 10.89 -4.61
N ASN A 150 10.79 10.42 -4.72
CA ASN A 150 9.90 10.26 -3.56
C ASN A 150 10.25 8.99 -2.77
N LYS A 151 10.06 9.07 -1.45
CA LYS A 151 10.26 7.95 -0.53
C LYS A 151 8.96 7.18 -0.30
N SER A 152 9.09 5.86 -0.21
CA SER A 152 7.97 4.98 0.07
C SER A 152 7.71 4.83 1.57
N LEU A 153 6.46 4.49 1.88
CA LEU A 153 6.01 4.06 3.19
C LEU A 153 5.17 2.80 3.05
N MET A 154 5.61 1.72 3.71
CA MET A 154 4.83 0.49 3.74
C MET A 154 3.67 0.64 4.72
N ILE A 155 2.47 0.36 4.24
CA ILE A 155 1.23 0.36 5.04
C ILE A 155 0.57 -1.00 4.88
N LEU A 156 0.37 -1.70 6.00
CA LEU A 156 -0.53 -2.85 6.06
C LEU A 156 -1.91 -2.37 6.44
N MET A 157 -2.93 -2.82 5.72
CA MET A 157 -4.28 -2.35 5.95
C MET A 157 -5.34 -3.44 5.78
N LYS A 158 -6.40 -3.30 6.56
CA LYS A 158 -7.68 -4.00 6.44
C LYS A 158 -8.78 -3.01 6.78
N ASN A 159 -9.59 -2.62 5.80
CA ASN A 159 -10.59 -1.56 5.96
C ASN A 159 -9.95 -0.28 6.55
N ASP A 160 -10.42 0.16 7.73
CA ASP A 160 -9.92 1.34 8.42
C ASP A 160 -8.73 1.07 9.37
N PHE A 161 -8.36 -0.19 9.56
CA PHE A 161 -7.20 -0.56 10.35
C PHE A 161 -5.94 -0.47 9.47
N ARG A 162 -5.15 0.61 9.61
CA ARG A 162 -3.95 0.91 8.81
C ARG A 162 -2.75 1.06 9.71
N VAL A 163 -1.71 0.26 9.44
CA VAL A 163 -0.45 0.26 10.20
C VAL A 163 0.70 0.59 9.26
N ALA A 164 1.36 1.70 9.50
CA ALA A 164 2.58 2.14 8.82
C ALA A 164 3.80 1.89 9.70
N LEU A 165 4.98 1.75 9.09
CA LEU A 165 6.22 1.42 9.77
C LEU A 165 7.28 2.50 9.57
N VAL A 166 7.96 2.90 10.65
CA VAL A 166 9.14 3.78 10.57
C VAL A 166 10.33 3.02 9.99
N THR A 167 10.61 1.83 10.55
CA THR A 167 11.65 0.92 10.04
C THR A 167 11.04 -0.40 9.61
N THR A 168 11.58 -1.02 8.55
CA THR A 168 11.07 -2.27 7.97
C THR A 168 12.05 -3.42 8.11
N HIS A 169 12.86 -3.70 7.13
CA HIS A 169 13.71 -4.88 7.00
C HIS A 169 15.13 -4.63 7.52
N ILE A 170 15.27 -4.25 8.79
CA ILE A 170 16.56 -4.09 9.47
C ILE A 170 16.67 -5.03 10.68
N PRO A 171 17.87 -5.44 11.07
CA PRO A 171 18.08 -6.24 12.28
C PRO A 171 17.58 -5.52 13.53
N VAL A 172 17.02 -6.27 14.48
CA VAL A 172 16.47 -5.71 15.74
C VAL A 172 17.49 -4.84 16.49
N ARG A 173 18.77 -5.24 16.49
CA ARG A 173 19.87 -4.49 17.15
C ARG A 173 20.10 -3.09 16.57
N GLU A 174 19.62 -2.83 15.36
CA GLU A 174 19.83 -1.57 14.63
C GLU A 174 18.64 -0.62 14.74
N ILE A 175 17.49 -1.08 15.31
CA ILE A 175 16.26 -0.31 15.35
C ILE A 175 16.47 1.01 16.12
N ALA A 176 16.94 0.95 17.36
CA ALA A 176 17.07 2.13 18.20
C ALA A 176 18.05 3.18 17.62
N THR A 177 19.09 2.74 16.94
CA THR A 177 20.07 3.63 16.29
C THR A 177 19.61 4.17 14.94
N THR A 178 18.67 3.49 14.27
CA THR A 178 18.10 3.91 13.00
C THR A 178 16.97 4.91 13.18
N ILE A 179 16.22 4.82 14.28
CA ILE A 179 15.11 5.72 14.55
C ILE A 179 15.67 7.09 14.93
N THR A 180 15.43 8.07 14.06
CA THR A 180 15.77 9.47 14.28
C THR A 180 14.53 10.36 14.19
N LYS A 181 14.64 11.56 14.73
CA LYS A 181 13.56 12.55 14.63
C LYS A 181 13.16 12.82 13.17
N GLU A 182 14.14 12.98 12.30
CA GLU A 182 13.96 13.27 10.88
C GLU A 182 13.25 12.11 10.15
N LEU A 183 13.62 10.86 10.48
CA LEU A 183 12.98 9.69 9.88
C LEU A 183 11.51 9.58 10.30
N ILE A 184 11.20 9.77 11.59
CA ILE A 184 9.82 9.77 12.08
C ILE A 184 9.01 10.87 11.39
N GLN A 185 9.56 12.07 11.28
CA GLN A 185 8.90 13.19 10.60
C GLN A 185 8.63 12.90 9.11
N GLU A 186 9.61 12.33 8.41
CA GLU A 186 9.45 11.91 7.01
C GLU A 186 8.28 10.92 6.88
N LYS A 187 8.25 9.88 7.73
CA LYS A 187 7.19 8.87 7.68
C LYS A 187 5.83 9.45 8.06
N LEU A 188 5.75 10.33 9.06
CA LEU A 188 4.51 11.03 9.43
C LEU A 188 4.00 11.92 8.28
N MET A 189 4.87 12.66 7.59
CA MET A 189 4.47 13.48 6.45
C MET A 189 3.91 12.64 5.30
N ILE A 190 4.59 11.55 4.96
CA ILE A 190 4.11 10.62 3.91
C ILE A 190 2.78 10.02 4.32
N PHE A 191 2.66 9.54 5.57
CA PHE A 191 1.45 8.89 6.08
C PHE A 191 0.26 9.84 6.11
N HIS A 192 0.43 11.03 6.67
CA HIS A 192 -0.61 12.05 6.72
C HIS A 192 -1.10 12.44 5.31
N ARG A 193 -0.16 12.67 4.37
CA ARG A 193 -0.52 12.95 2.97
C ARG A 193 -1.29 11.81 2.34
N CYS A 194 -0.85 10.57 2.57
CA CYS A 194 -1.52 9.37 2.09
C CYS A 194 -2.95 9.24 2.65
N LEU A 195 -3.13 9.39 3.96
CA LEU A 195 -4.47 9.33 4.59
C LEU A 195 -5.43 10.36 3.98
N LYS A 196 -4.95 11.55 3.66
CA LYS A 196 -5.76 12.60 3.00
C LYS A 196 -6.02 12.32 1.54
N GLN A 197 -4.97 12.03 0.77
CA GLN A 197 -5.02 11.96 -0.67
C GLN A 197 -5.50 10.62 -1.19
N ASP A 198 -4.97 9.53 -0.62
CA ASP A 198 -5.22 8.19 -1.10
C ASP A 198 -6.48 7.58 -0.46
N PHE A 199 -6.75 7.92 0.80
CA PHE A 199 -7.94 7.43 1.54
C PHE A 199 -9.04 8.47 1.73
N GLY A 200 -8.84 9.72 1.30
CA GLY A 200 -9.88 10.76 1.34
C GLY A 200 -10.23 11.27 2.73
N ILE A 201 -9.37 11.07 3.74
CA ILE A 201 -9.63 11.45 5.14
C ILE A 201 -9.24 12.91 5.34
N GLY A 202 -10.20 13.80 5.53
CA GLY A 202 -9.98 15.25 5.60
C GLY A 202 -9.10 15.71 6.77
N ALA A 203 -9.27 15.09 7.95
CA ALA A 203 -8.53 15.40 9.18
C ALA A 203 -8.02 14.09 9.83
N PRO A 204 -6.94 13.49 9.33
CA PRO A 204 -6.46 12.21 9.81
C PRO A 204 -6.00 12.26 11.27
N ARG A 205 -6.38 11.27 12.05
CA ARG A 205 -5.91 11.01 13.41
C ARG A 205 -4.87 9.89 13.36
N ILE A 206 -3.62 10.22 13.62
CA ILE A 206 -2.50 9.27 13.57
C ILE A 206 -2.08 8.94 14.99
N ALA A 207 -2.14 7.65 15.37
CA ALA A 207 -1.51 7.17 16.59
C ALA A 207 -0.04 6.85 16.32
N VAL A 208 0.86 7.29 17.20
CA VAL A 208 2.29 6.97 17.17
C VAL A 208 2.57 6.00 18.32
N LEU A 209 3.14 4.84 18.01
CA LEU A 209 3.55 3.91 19.04
C LEU A 209 4.91 4.30 19.63
N SER A 210 5.15 3.96 20.89
CA SER A 210 6.46 4.09 21.53
C SER A 210 7.44 3.05 20.97
N LEU A 211 8.73 3.27 21.14
CA LEU A 211 9.75 2.27 20.87
C LEU A 211 9.89 1.31 22.03
N ASN A 212 9.97 1.87 23.25
CA ASN A 212 10.24 1.12 24.45
C ASN A 212 8.96 0.64 25.15
N PRO A 213 9.04 -0.44 25.95
CA PRO A 213 7.94 -0.85 26.81
C PRO A 213 7.46 0.29 27.71
N HIS A 214 6.14 0.36 27.97
CA HIS A 214 5.52 1.39 28.83
C HIS A 214 5.85 2.84 28.40
N ALA A 215 6.10 3.06 27.09
CA ALA A 215 6.52 4.34 26.56
C ALA A 215 7.75 4.94 27.26
N GLY A 216 8.73 4.06 27.59
CA GLY A 216 9.98 4.43 28.25
C GLY A 216 9.88 4.70 29.75
N ASP A 217 8.69 4.65 30.34
CA ASP A 217 8.42 4.90 31.78
C ASP A 217 9.20 6.11 32.33
N GLY A 218 8.99 7.27 31.69
CA GLY A 218 9.65 8.52 32.07
C GLY A 218 11.18 8.55 31.85
N GLY A 219 11.72 7.62 31.06
CA GLY A 219 13.15 7.48 30.77
C GLY A 219 13.82 6.32 31.52
N LEU A 220 13.09 5.60 32.37
CA LEU A 220 13.61 4.45 33.10
C LEU A 220 13.98 3.28 32.18
N LEU A 221 13.22 3.10 31.11
CA LEU A 221 13.36 2.01 30.13
C LEU A 221 13.90 2.48 28.77
N GLY A 222 14.48 3.66 28.71
CA GLY A 222 15.03 4.28 27.50
C GLY A 222 14.56 5.72 27.36
N MET A 223 15.34 6.52 26.64
CA MET A 223 15.09 7.96 26.45
C MET A 223 14.55 8.31 25.08
N GLU A 224 14.40 7.33 24.19
CA GLU A 224 14.03 7.55 22.78
C GLU A 224 12.68 8.23 22.65
N GLU A 225 11.73 7.95 23.53
CA GLU A 225 10.44 8.65 23.56
C GLU A 225 10.62 10.15 23.83
N GLN A 226 11.44 10.50 24.81
CA GLN A 226 11.63 11.88 25.27
C GLN A 226 12.56 12.68 24.36
N GLU A 227 13.62 12.03 23.86
CA GLU A 227 14.67 12.72 23.08
C GLU A 227 14.40 12.71 21.59
N ILE A 228 13.60 11.74 21.06
CA ILE A 228 13.40 11.56 19.62
C ILE A 228 11.92 11.63 19.24
N ILE A 229 11.05 10.76 19.82
CA ILE A 229 9.68 10.58 19.33
C ILE A 229 8.80 11.79 19.65
N ILE A 230 8.78 12.21 20.93
CA ILE A 230 7.97 13.37 21.36
C ILE A 230 8.42 14.66 20.68
N PRO A 231 9.72 14.98 20.55
CA PRO A 231 10.16 16.13 19.77
C PRO A 231 9.74 16.06 18.29
N ALA A 232 9.84 14.87 17.66
CA ALA A 232 9.37 14.69 16.28
C ALA A 232 7.88 15.01 16.14
N MET A 233 7.04 14.49 17.05
CA MET A 233 5.59 14.70 17.06
C MET A 233 5.25 16.19 17.24
N LYS A 234 5.89 16.89 18.18
CA LYS A 234 5.65 18.32 18.42
C LYS A 234 5.96 19.18 17.20
N GLU A 235 7.10 18.96 16.54
CA GLU A 235 7.45 19.68 15.32
C GLU A 235 6.48 19.37 14.16
N MET A 236 5.88 18.17 14.12
CA MET A 236 4.87 17.85 13.13
C MET A 236 3.53 18.51 13.43
N GLU A 237 3.15 18.65 14.70
CA GLU A 237 1.97 19.40 15.12
C GLU A 237 2.08 20.89 14.72
N GLU A 238 3.24 21.52 14.90
CA GLU A 238 3.51 22.89 14.43
C GLU A 238 3.33 23.04 12.90
N LYS A 239 3.56 21.96 12.14
CA LYS A 239 3.31 21.89 10.69
C LYS A 239 1.86 21.54 10.33
N GLY A 240 0.97 21.41 11.35
CA GLY A 240 -0.44 21.08 11.16
C GLY A 240 -0.72 19.60 10.94
N ILE A 241 0.22 18.72 11.27
CA ILE A 241 0.04 17.26 11.25
C ILE A 241 -0.20 16.79 12.67
N ILE A 242 -1.45 16.54 12.99
CA ILE A 242 -1.88 16.12 14.33
C ILE A 242 -1.62 14.62 14.48
N CYS A 243 -0.82 14.26 15.48
CA CYS A 243 -0.58 12.90 15.90
C CYS A 243 -0.64 12.75 17.42
N TYR A 244 -0.96 11.55 17.89
CA TYR A 244 -1.25 11.26 19.28
C TYR A 244 -0.32 10.17 19.81
N GLY A 245 0.09 10.26 21.04
CA GLY A 245 1.00 9.31 21.68
C GLY A 245 2.24 9.99 22.30
N PRO A 246 3.39 9.32 22.40
CA PRO A 246 3.60 7.93 22.02
C PRO A 246 2.88 6.95 22.96
N TYR A 247 2.24 5.94 22.37
CA TYR A 247 1.47 4.92 23.12
C TYR A 247 2.30 3.65 23.32
N ALA A 248 2.23 3.06 24.51
CA ALA A 248 2.75 1.73 24.75
C ALA A 248 2.01 0.71 23.85
N ALA A 249 2.76 0.01 23.00
CA ALA A 249 2.19 -0.77 21.88
C ALA A 249 1.24 -1.88 22.36
N ASP A 250 1.59 -2.60 23.41
CA ASP A 250 0.82 -3.69 23.99
C ASP A 250 -0.54 -3.21 24.53
N GLY A 251 -0.53 -2.16 25.35
CA GLY A 251 -1.74 -1.58 25.91
C GLY A 251 -2.62 -0.94 24.85
N PHE A 252 -2.04 -0.25 23.86
CA PHE A 252 -2.76 0.38 22.78
C PHE A 252 -3.48 -0.65 21.90
N MET A 253 -2.81 -1.73 21.51
CA MET A 253 -3.41 -2.78 20.69
C MET A 253 -4.37 -3.64 21.52
N GLY A 254 -4.01 -4.00 22.74
CA GLY A 254 -4.81 -4.87 23.61
C GLY A 254 -6.12 -4.25 24.07
N SER A 255 -6.18 -2.92 24.23
CA SER A 255 -7.40 -2.20 24.62
C SER A 255 -8.39 -1.93 23.47
N GLY A 256 -7.99 -2.19 22.21
CA GLY A 256 -8.80 -1.86 21.05
C GLY A 256 -8.81 -0.35 20.70
N ASN A 257 -7.98 0.47 21.34
CA ASN A 257 -7.90 1.91 21.09
C ASN A 257 -7.53 2.26 19.64
N TYR A 258 -6.91 1.33 18.91
CA TYR A 258 -6.58 1.51 17.51
C TYR A 258 -7.82 1.84 16.62
N THR A 259 -9.02 1.44 17.04
CA THR A 259 -10.27 1.72 16.31
C THR A 259 -10.65 3.20 16.31
N HIS A 260 -10.05 4.03 17.16
CA HIS A 260 -10.30 5.47 17.23
C HIS A 260 -9.39 6.29 16.30
N PHE A 261 -8.48 5.65 15.59
CA PHE A 261 -7.48 6.29 14.73
C PHE A 261 -7.63 5.86 13.28
N ASP A 262 -7.26 6.77 12.39
CA ASP A 262 -7.29 6.54 10.95
C ASP A 262 -6.02 5.85 10.45
N GLY A 263 -4.95 5.90 11.25
CA GLY A 263 -3.70 5.22 11.01
C GLY A 263 -2.81 5.12 12.25
N ILE A 264 -1.96 4.12 12.26
CA ILE A 264 -1.01 3.81 13.34
C ILE A 264 0.40 3.82 12.77
N LEU A 265 1.31 4.58 13.35
CA LEU A 265 2.72 4.56 13.01
C LEU A 265 3.46 3.73 14.07
N ALA A 266 3.92 2.54 13.68
CA ALA A 266 4.75 1.69 14.51
C ALA A 266 6.23 1.95 14.23
N MET A 267 7.08 1.81 15.25
CA MET A 267 8.50 2.12 15.14
C MET A 267 9.28 1.06 14.35
N TYR A 268 8.87 -0.21 14.44
CA TYR A 268 9.55 -1.30 13.73
C TYR A 268 8.59 -2.39 13.27
N HIS A 269 9.10 -3.25 12.41
CA HIS A 269 8.36 -4.26 11.67
C HIS A 269 7.42 -5.09 12.54
N ASP A 270 7.94 -5.84 13.52
CA ASP A 270 7.11 -6.79 14.26
C ASP A 270 6.18 -6.11 15.27
N GLN A 271 6.52 -4.90 15.75
CA GLN A 271 5.62 -4.11 16.59
C GLN A 271 4.29 -3.80 15.88
N GLY A 272 4.37 -3.50 14.59
CA GLY A 272 3.18 -3.22 13.77
C GLY A 272 2.56 -4.47 13.18
N LEU A 273 3.39 -5.36 12.61
CA LEU A 273 2.91 -6.47 11.78
C LEU A 273 2.44 -7.69 12.57
N ALA A 274 3.01 -7.98 13.74
CA ALA A 274 2.54 -9.11 14.53
C ALA A 274 1.06 -8.94 14.95
N PRO A 275 0.65 -7.81 15.59
CA PRO A 275 -0.76 -7.60 15.90
C PRO A 275 -1.61 -7.43 14.64
N PHE A 276 -1.11 -6.76 13.58
CA PHE A 276 -1.84 -6.65 12.34
C PHE A 276 -2.20 -8.02 11.76
N LYS A 277 -1.23 -8.91 11.63
CA LYS A 277 -1.45 -10.26 11.06
C LYS A 277 -2.35 -11.14 11.94
N ALA A 278 -2.29 -10.95 13.25
CA ALA A 278 -3.21 -11.66 14.16
C ALA A 278 -4.69 -11.28 13.93
N LEU A 279 -4.95 -10.03 13.50
CA LEU A 279 -6.29 -9.48 13.29
C LEU A 279 -6.75 -9.52 11.82
N ALA A 280 -5.84 -9.56 10.85
CA ALA A 280 -6.11 -9.26 9.45
C ALA A 280 -5.36 -10.14 8.45
N MET A 281 -4.97 -11.37 8.81
CA MET A 281 -4.14 -12.21 7.95
C MET A 281 -4.86 -12.62 6.66
N GLU A 282 -6.17 -12.86 6.73
CA GLU A 282 -6.94 -13.43 5.63
C GLU A 282 -7.16 -12.45 4.47
N ASP A 283 -7.39 -11.17 4.78
CA ASP A 283 -7.82 -10.12 3.85
C ASP A 283 -6.96 -8.84 3.93
N GLY A 284 -5.84 -8.91 4.61
CA GLY A 284 -4.90 -7.81 4.72
C GLY A 284 -4.24 -7.44 3.39
N VAL A 285 -4.01 -6.16 3.18
CA VAL A 285 -3.35 -5.59 1.99
C VAL A 285 -2.07 -4.90 2.40
N ASN A 286 -1.02 -5.09 1.61
CA ASN A 286 0.19 -4.28 1.68
C ASN A 286 0.10 -3.18 0.61
N TYR A 287 0.00 -1.93 1.05
CA TYR A 287 -0.04 -0.75 0.21
C TYR A 287 1.29 0.02 0.31
N THR A 288 1.85 0.40 -0.85
CA THR A 288 3.05 1.23 -0.93
C THR A 288 2.65 2.69 -1.13
N ALA A 289 2.63 3.46 -0.04
CA ALA A 289 2.34 4.88 -0.06
C ALA A 289 3.57 5.73 -0.44
N GLY A 290 3.34 7.00 -0.75
CA GLY A 290 4.39 7.99 -1.01
C GLY A 290 4.88 8.06 -2.45
N LEU A 291 4.66 7.03 -3.25
CA LEU A 291 5.10 6.97 -4.65
C LEU A 291 4.04 7.55 -5.61
N PRO A 292 4.45 8.06 -6.78
CA PRO A 292 3.53 8.46 -7.83
C PRO A 292 2.63 7.33 -8.32
N VAL A 293 3.20 6.13 -8.45
CA VAL A 293 2.47 4.91 -8.82
C VAL A 293 1.61 4.41 -7.66
N VAL A 294 0.41 3.94 -7.96
CA VAL A 294 -0.40 3.16 -7.01
C VAL A 294 0.05 1.71 -7.09
N ARG A 295 0.61 1.20 -5.99
CA ARG A 295 1.02 -0.20 -5.91
C ARG A 295 0.45 -0.87 -4.67
N THR A 296 -0.21 -2.00 -4.86
CA THR A 296 -0.74 -2.87 -3.81
C THR A 296 -0.28 -4.31 -3.99
N SER A 297 -0.35 -5.09 -2.92
CA SER A 297 -0.13 -6.53 -2.94
C SER A 297 -0.88 -7.21 -1.80
N PRO A 298 -1.12 -8.53 -1.85
CA PRO A 298 -1.62 -9.24 -0.68
C PRO A 298 -0.61 -9.18 0.48
N ALA A 299 -1.10 -9.34 1.69
CA ALA A 299 -0.26 -9.30 2.90
C ALA A 299 0.49 -10.63 3.16
N HIS A 300 0.17 -11.70 2.40
CA HIS A 300 0.84 -12.99 2.48
C HIS A 300 2.02 -13.11 1.51
N GLY A 301 2.88 -14.11 1.71
CA GLY A 301 4.00 -14.46 0.83
C GLY A 301 3.63 -15.52 -0.21
N THR A 302 4.65 -16.19 -0.75
CA THR A 302 4.53 -17.24 -1.78
C THR A 302 3.80 -18.49 -1.33
N ALA A 303 3.67 -18.73 -0.02
CA ALA A 303 2.94 -19.83 0.61
C ALA A 303 3.21 -21.20 -0.08
N TYR A 304 4.49 -21.55 -0.20
CA TYR A 304 4.91 -22.80 -0.85
C TYR A 304 4.31 -24.05 -0.22
N ASP A 305 4.02 -24.04 1.07
CA ASP A 305 3.41 -25.14 1.80
C ASP A 305 2.03 -25.56 1.27
N ILE A 306 1.30 -24.62 0.64
CA ILE A 306 -0.03 -24.87 0.06
C ILE A 306 -0.09 -24.68 -1.46
N ALA A 307 1.03 -24.30 -2.12
CA ALA A 307 1.06 -24.08 -3.56
C ALA A 307 0.66 -25.34 -4.34
N GLY A 308 -0.21 -25.17 -5.34
CA GLY A 308 -0.73 -26.27 -6.18
C GLY A 308 -1.81 -27.15 -5.51
N LYS A 309 -2.21 -26.85 -4.27
CA LYS A 309 -3.23 -27.64 -3.55
C LYS A 309 -4.65 -27.06 -3.65
N GLY A 310 -4.83 -25.91 -4.26
CA GLY A 310 -6.13 -25.24 -4.37
C GLY A 310 -6.65 -24.66 -3.04
N LEU A 311 -5.78 -24.48 -2.03
CA LEU A 311 -6.15 -24.07 -0.68
C LEU A 311 -5.96 -22.57 -0.42
N ALA A 312 -5.24 -21.84 -1.29
CA ALA A 312 -5.02 -20.41 -1.09
C ALA A 312 -6.33 -19.64 -1.26
N SER A 313 -6.63 -18.75 -0.27
CA SER A 313 -7.72 -17.77 -0.41
C SER A 313 -7.27 -16.62 -1.29
N GLU A 314 -8.16 -16.20 -2.18
CA GLU A 314 -7.95 -15.02 -3.02
C GLU A 314 -8.34 -13.70 -2.33
N ASP A 315 -8.88 -13.72 -1.12
CA ASP A 315 -9.48 -12.54 -0.49
C ASP A 315 -8.49 -11.40 -0.30
N SER A 316 -7.29 -11.67 0.19
CA SER A 316 -6.23 -10.66 0.34
C SER A 316 -5.83 -10.05 -1.02
N PHE A 317 -5.74 -10.86 -2.08
CA PHE A 317 -5.43 -10.38 -3.42
C PHE A 317 -6.59 -9.58 -4.03
N ARG A 318 -7.83 -10.01 -3.83
CA ARG A 318 -9.05 -9.29 -4.24
C ARG A 318 -9.13 -7.94 -3.54
N GLN A 319 -8.85 -7.88 -2.24
CA GLN A 319 -8.79 -6.63 -1.48
C GLN A 319 -7.68 -5.70 -2.00
N ALA A 320 -6.52 -6.25 -2.38
CA ALA A 320 -5.45 -5.44 -2.99
C ALA A 320 -5.90 -4.76 -4.28
N ILE A 321 -6.74 -5.42 -5.10
CA ILE A 321 -7.34 -4.81 -6.31
C ILE A 321 -8.30 -3.70 -5.92
N TYR A 322 -9.20 -3.92 -4.95
CA TYR A 322 -10.15 -2.88 -4.51
C TYR A 322 -9.42 -1.65 -3.99
N VAL A 323 -8.42 -1.83 -3.14
CA VAL A 323 -7.59 -0.72 -2.63
C VAL A 323 -6.90 0.04 -3.77
N ALA A 324 -6.35 -0.66 -4.77
CA ALA A 324 -5.71 -0.02 -5.91
C ALA A 324 -6.70 0.85 -6.70
N ILE A 325 -7.92 0.35 -6.94
CA ILE A 325 -9.00 1.09 -7.61
C ILE A 325 -9.40 2.33 -6.82
N ASP A 326 -9.64 2.19 -5.52
CA ASP A 326 -10.11 3.28 -4.67
C ASP A 326 -9.06 4.38 -4.52
N VAL A 327 -7.80 4.00 -4.29
CA VAL A 327 -6.67 4.95 -4.22
C VAL A 327 -6.51 5.69 -5.55
N PHE A 328 -6.55 5.00 -6.68
CA PHE A 328 -6.47 5.64 -7.99
C PHE A 328 -7.60 6.65 -8.19
N ARG A 329 -8.84 6.26 -7.93
CA ARG A 329 -10.02 7.13 -8.03
C ARG A 329 -9.91 8.35 -7.12
N ASN A 330 -9.48 8.17 -5.88
CA ASN A 330 -9.29 9.28 -4.93
C ASN A 330 -8.21 10.25 -5.42
N ARG A 331 -7.07 9.76 -5.93
CA ARG A 331 -6.02 10.59 -6.54
C ARG A 331 -6.53 11.37 -7.75
N GLN A 332 -7.33 10.74 -8.61
CA GLN A 332 -7.93 11.43 -9.77
C GLN A 332 -8.91 12.53 -9.34
N ARG A 333 -9.76 12.27 -8.32
CA ARG A 333 -10.68 13.27 -7.77
C ARG A 333 -9.93 14.46 -7.18
N GLU A 334 -8.88 14.20 -6.40
CA GLU A 334 -8.05 15.27 -5.82
C GLU A 334 -7.35 16.08 -6.91
N LYS A 335 -6.78 15.43 -7.92
CA LYS A 335 -6.17 16.10 -9.06
C LYS A 335 -7.18 16.99 -9.78
N ALA A 336 -8.37 16.49 -10.06
CA ALA A 336 -9.43 17.25 -10.71
C ALA A 336 -9.86 18.47 -9.87
N ALA A 337 -10.00 18.33 -8.56
CA ALA A 337 -10.35 19.41 -7.66
C ALA A 337 -9.29 20.53 -7.60
N ARG A 338 -8.03 20.21 -7.83
CA ARG A 338 -6.91 21.17 -7.83
C ARG A 338 -6.73 21.93 -9.15
N VAL A 339 -7.34 21.48 -10.25
CA VAL A 339 -7.20 22.15 -11.58
C VAL A 339 -7.78 23.56 -11.55
N ASN A 340 -8.89 23.76 -10.85
CA ASN A 340 -9.53 25.09 -10.73
C ASN A 340 -10.02 25.31 -9.29
N PRO A 341 -9.11 25.59 -8.34
CA PRO A 341 -9.49 25.79 -6.95
C PRO A 341 -10.27 27.08 -6.79
N LEU A 342 -11.34 27.04 -5.98
CA LEU A 342 -12.08 28.24 -5.59
C LEU A 342 -11.12 29.23 -4.95
N ARG A 343 -11.15 30.50 -5.39
CA ARG A 343 -10.38 31.58 -4.75
C ARG A 343 -10.87 31.74 -3.32
N LYS A 344 -9.94 31.72 -2.35
CA LYS A 344 -10.27 32.10 -0.98
C LYS A 344 -10.75 33.55 -0.98
N GLN A 345 -12.04 33.77 -0.73
CA GLN A 345 -12.56 35.09 -0.44
C GLN A 345 -12.30 35.37 1.03
N TYR A 346 -11.32 36.24 1.30
CA TYR A 346 -11.18 36.81 2.62
C TYR A 346 -12.23 37.90 2.74
N TYR A 347 -13.30 37.62 3.48
CA TYR A 347 -14.17 38.67 3.97
C TYR A 347 -13.43 39.33 5.16
N GLU A 348 -12.93 40.54 4.99
CA GLU A 348 -12.63 41.37 6.14
C GLU A 348 -13.96 41.52 6.91
N LYS A 349 -14.03 40.96 8.11
CA LYS A 349 -15.10 41.31 9.03
C LYS A 349 -14.96 42.79 9.27
N ARG A 350 -15.80 43.59 8.62
CA ARG A 350 -15.97 44.98 9.03
C ARG A 350 -16.48 44.95 10.47
N ASP A 351 -15.65 45.42 11.36
CA ASP A 351 -16.06 45.67 12.72
C ASP A 351 -17.01 46.90 12.68
N ASP A 352 -18.33 46.63 12.69
CA ASP A 352 -19.35 47.65 12.72
C ASP A 352 -19.70 48.05 14.17
N SER A 353 -18.87 47.69 15.18
CA SER A 353 -19.07 48.04 16.58
C SER A 353 -19.10 49.55 16.82
N ASP A 354 -18.38 50.32 16.03
CA ASP A 354 -18.36 51.79 16.10
C ASP A 354 -19.64 52.48 15.58
N LYS A 355 -20.58 51.71 14.97
CA LYS A 355 -21.83 52.27 14.44
C LYS A 355 -23.02 52.06 15.35
N GLN A 356 -22.88 51.32 16.43
CA GLN A 356 -23.93 51.22 17.47
C GLN A 356 -23.82 52.43 18.40
N LYS A 357 -24.53 53.51 18.04
CA LYS A 357 -24.85 54.59 19.03
C LYS A 357 -25.81 53.99 20.02
N LEU A 358 -25.37 53.83 21.26
CA LEU A 358 -26.27 53.61 22.39
C LEU A 358 -27.09 54.89 22.54
N ASP A 359 -28.42 54.80 22.33
CA ASP A 359 -29.36 55.84 22.72
C ASP A 359 -29.26 55.97 24.23
N THR A 360 -28.71 57.10 24.69
CA THR A 360 -28.77 57.48 26.10
C THR A 360 -30.21 57.83 26.41
N VAL A 361 -30.82 57.00 27.26
CA VAL A 361 -32.12 57.35 27.86
C VAL A 361 -31.86 58.50 28.82
N ASP A 362 -32.38 59.71 28.50
CA ASP A 362 -32.42 60.81 29.41
C ASP A 362 -33.42 60.46 30.51
N GLU A 363 -32.97 60.32 31.75
CA GLU A 363 -33.82 60.26 32.92
C GLU A 363 -34.30 61.71 33.25
N ASP A 364 -35.62 61.94 33.11
CA ASP A 364 -36.37 63.01 33.78
C ASP A 364 -36.87 62.57 35.11
#